data_b5b6e4adf9774d73d0a2ae9317eb1e3a
#
_entry.id   b5b6e4adf9774d73d0a2ae9317eb1e3a
#
_cell.length_a   1.000
_cell.length_b   1.000
_cell.length_c   1.000
_cell.angle_alpha   90.00
_cell.angle_beta   90.00
_cell.angle_gamma   90.00
#
_symmetry.space_group_name_H-M   'P 1'
#
loop_
_entity.id
_entity.type
_entity.pdbx_description
1 polymer ?
#
loop_
_entity_poly.entity_id
_entity_poly.type
_entity_poly.pdbx_seq_one_letter_code
_entity_poly.pdbx_strand_id
1 'polypeptide(L)'
;MNVAVFCSANNALDPEFFTLTRRLGEWIGRGGHTLVYGGCDMGLMECVAKAVHDSGGRVIGVIPIRLEKGGHVSSYIDVQILCETLGERKQLMLDRSDVVVALPGGIGTLDEIFSVAAEGTLAYHDKRVIVYDMKGFWNGLESLLDGLQQKGVMRGDYHSRITFAHDEDELLRMLA
;
A
#
# COMPACT_ATOMS: atom_id res chain seq x y z
N MET A 1 4.61 -14.48 -1.88
CA MET A 1 3.33 -13.74 -2.00
C MET A 1 3.53 -12.43 -2.74
N ASN A 2 2.43 -11.84 -3.22
CA ASN A 2 2.41 -10.53 -3.84
C ASN A 2 1.87 -9.51 -2.83
N VAL A 3 2.67 -8.49 -2.49
CA VAL A 3 2.32 -7.45 -1.53
C VAL A 3 1.99 -6.16 -2.28
N ALA A 4 0.73 -5.73 -2.26
CA ALA A 4 0.39 -4.40 -2.75
C ALA A 4 0.80 -3.34 -1.72
N VAL A 5 1.42 -2.25 -2.16
CA VAL A 5 1.80 -1.14 -1.27
C VAL A 5 1.21 0.17 -1.79
N PHE A 6 0.39 0.81 -0.94
CA PHE A 6 -0.16 2.14 -1.14
C PHE A 6 0.59 3.14 -0.27
N CYS A 7 1.09 4.21 -0.83
CA CYS A 7 1.89 5.20 -0.10
C CYS A 7 2.01 6.52 -0.85
N SER A 8 2.59 7.51 -0.18
CA SER A 8 2.84 8.84 -0.76
C SER A 8 3.97 8.84 -1.80
N ALA A 9 3.78 9.61 -2.86
CA ALA A 9 4.82 9.98 -3.82
C ALA A 9 5.56 11.29 -3.44
N ASN A 10 5.34 11.84 -2.24
CA ASN A 10 5.97 13.10 -1.82
C ASN A 10 7.38 12.83 -1.28
N ASN A 11 8.36 13.59 -1.77
CA ASN A 11 9.75 13.52 -1.30
C ASN A 11 9.98 14.27 0.03
N ALA A 12 9.10 15.23 0.39
CA ALA A 12 9.25 16.07 1.57
C ALA A 12 8.50 15.47 2.78
N LEU A 13 8.84 14.23 3.15
CA LEU A 13 8.28 13.53 4.31
C LEU A 13 9.35 13.35 5.40
N ASP A 14 8.90 12.94 6.61
CA ASP A 14 9.79 12.58 7.70
C ASP A 14 10.79 11.50 7.22
N PRO A 15 12.13 11.72 7.38
CA PRO A 15 13.14 10.75 6.96
C PRO A 15 12.97 9.34 7.55
N GLU A 16 12.35 9.23 8.72
CA GLU A 16 12.08 7.96 9.36
C GLU A 16 11.06 7.12 8.58
N PHE A 17 10.08 7.74 7.92
CA PHE A 17 9.17 7.01 7.02
C PHE A 17 9.92 6.32 5.89
N PHE A 18 10.94 6.97 5.31
CA PHE A 18 11.81 6.35 4.31
C PHE A 18 12.61 5.18 4.88
N THR A 19 13.09 5.30 6.12
CA THR A 19 13.83 4.24 6.79
C THR A 19 12.96 3.00 7.01
N LEU A 20 11.75 3.19 7.54
CA LEU A 20 10.81 2.09 7.80
C LEU A 20 10.27 1.48 6.48
N THR A 21 10.03 2.31 5.48
CA THR A 21 9.64 1.86 4.14
C THR A 21 10.73 0.99 3.49
N ARG A 22 11.98 1.38 3.62
CA ARG A 22 13.14 0.60 3.11
C ARG A 22 13.20 -0.77 3.78
N ARG A 23 13.03 -0.86 5.10
CA ARG A 23 13.02 -2.14 5.84
C ARG A 23 11.92 -3.07 5.35
N LEU A 24 10.71 -2.55 5.14
CA LEU A 24 9.62 -3.32 4.53
C LEU A 24 10.01 -3.83 3.13
N GLY A 25 10.57 -2.95 2.28
CA GLY A 25 11.03 -3.33 0.94
C GLY A 25 12.11 -4.42 0.97
N GLU A 26 13.07 -4.30 1.88
CA GLU A 26 14.11 -5.32 2.09
C GLU A 26 13.51 -6.66 2.55
N TRP A 27 12.52 -6.63 3.43
CA TRP A 27 11.83 -7.84 3.86
C TRP A 27 11.07 -8.50 2.70
N ILE A 28 10.35 -7.72 1.90
CA ILE A 28 9.67 -8.21 0.68
C ILE A 28 10.68 -8.88 -0.26
N GLY A 29 11.79 -8.20 -0.55
CA GLY A 29 12.80 -8.70 -1.48
C GLY A 29 13.50 -9.96 -0.99
N ARG A 30 14.03 -9.95 0.24
CA ARG A 30 14.72 -11.09 0.85
C ARG A 30 13.83 -12.31 1.03
N GLY A 31 12.53 -12.09 1.24
CA GLY A 31 11.52 -13.16 1.34
C GLY A 31 11.14 -13.78 0.00
N GLY A 32 11.69 -13.30 -1.12
CA GLY A 32 11.31 -13.75 -2.47
C GLY A 32 9.87 -13.36 -2.84
N HIS A 33 9.36 -12.29 -2.22
CA HIS A 33 8.03 -11.78 -2.49
C HIS A 33 8.04 -10.77 -3.64
N THR A 34 6.86 -10.43 -4.14
CA THR A 34 6.67 -9.46 -5.22
C THR A 34 6.00 -8.21 -4.67
N LEU A 35 6.56 -7.05 -4.98
CA LEU A 35 5.90 -5.76 -4.77
C LEU A 35 4.92 -5.48 -5.91
N VAL A 36 3.70 -5.05 -5.59
CA VAL A 36 2.73 -4.48 -6.53
C VAL A 36 2.43 -3.05 -6.09
N TYR A 37 2.72 -2.06 -6.93
CA TYR A 37 2.58 -0.66 -6.50
C TYR A 37 2.27 0.29 -7.67
N GLY A 38 2.15 1.58 -7.37
CA GLY A 38 1.72 2.59 -8.33
C GLY A 38 2.75 3.07 -9.35
N GLY A 39 3.99 2.59 -9.31
CA GLY A 39 4.98 2.79 -10.36
C GLY A 39 5.70 4.14 -10.38
N CYS A 40 5.40 5.07 -9.46
CA CYS A 40 6.01 6.40 -9.43
C CYS A 40 7.46 6.38 -8.92
N ASP A 41 8.30 7.23 -9.51
CA ASP A 41 9.73 7.42 -9.19
C ASP A 41 10.00 8.43 -8.06
N MET A 42 9.03 8.65 -7.17
CA MET A 42 9.11 9.63 -6.10
C MET A 42 8.61 9.09 -4.75
N GLY A 43 9.08 9.72 -3.67
CA GLY A 43 8.61 9.53 -2.29
C GLY A 43 8.79 8.10 -1.79
N LEU A 44 7.84 7.64 -0.98
CA LEU A 44 7.85 6.29 -0.43
C LEU A 44 7.64 5.22 -1.52
N MET A 45 6.99 5.57 -2.64
CA MET A 45 6.81 4.66 -3.78
C MET A 45 8.16 4.24 -4.37
N GLU A 46 9.04 5.20 -4.68
CA GLU A 46 10.38 4.89 -5.19
C GLU A 46 11.24 4.19 -4.13
N CYS A 47 11.12 4.63 -2.88
CA CYS A 47 11.87 4.04 -1.77
C CYS A 47 11.58 2.54 -1.63
N VAL A 48 10.31 2.12 -1.63
CA VAL A 48 9.94 0.70 -1.50
C VAL A 48 10.35 -0.10 -2.73
N ALA A 49 10.14 0.44 -3.94
CA ALA A 49 10.50 -0.24 -5.19
C ALA A 49 12.01 -0.51 -5.27
N LYS A 50 12.83 0.52 -4.98
CA LYS A 50 14.29 0.38 -4.91
C LYS A 50 14.71 -0.67 -3.89
N ALA A 51 14.16 -0.63 -2.69
CA ALA A 51 14.54 -1.57 -1.63
C ALA A 51 14.20 -3.03 -1.97
N VAL A 52 13.04 -3.27 -2.59
CA VAL A 52 12.66 -4.60 -3.08
C VAL A 52 13.61 -5.09 -4.17
N HIS A 53 13.86 -4.24 -5.18
CA HIS A 53 14.74 -4.55 -6.31
C HIS A 53 16.16 -4.88 -5.82
N ASP A 54 16.75 -4.02 -4.99
CA ASP A 54 18.11 -4.18 -4.47
C ASP A 54 18.25 -5.44 -3.57
N SER A 55 17.15 -5.91 -3.01
CA SER A 55 17.11 -7.12 -2.17
C SER A 55 16.71 -8.39 -2.93
N GLY A 56 16.65 -8.34 -4.27
CA GLY A 56 16.39 -9.49 -5.13
C GLY A 56 14.92 -9.89 -5.28
N GLY A 57 13.98 -9.05 -4.82
CA GLY A 57 12.56 -9.23 -5.04
C GLY A 57 12.12 -8.76 -6.42
N ARG A 58 10.87 -9.06 -6.77
CA ARG A 58 10.25 -8.65 -8.04
C ARG A 58 9.37 -7.43 -7.82
N VAL A 59 9.38 -6.50 -8.79
CA VAL A 59 8.62 -5.26 -8.74
C VAL A 59 7.65 -5.15 -9.91
N ILE A 60 6.35 -5.05 -9.62
CA ILE A 60 5.28 -4.82 -10.58
C ILE A 60 4.73 -3.41 -10.38
N GLY A 61 4.84 -2.57 -11.39
CA GLY A 61 4.27 -1.22 -11.41
C GLY A 61 2.97 -1.17 -12.22
N VAL A 62 1.87 -0.69 -11.61
CA VAL A 62 0.62 -0.40 -12.31
C VAL A 62 0.51 1.10 -12.53
N ILE A 63 0.69 1.52 -13.78
CA ILE A 63 1.01 2.90 -14.14
C ILE A 63 -0.10 3.51 -14.99
N PRO A 64 -0.72 4.60 -14.55
CA PRO A 64 -1.61 5.38 -15.42
C PRO A 64 -0.84 5.92 -16.62
N ILE A 65 -1.41 5.80 -17.82
CA ILE A 65 -0.82 6.32 -19.09
C ILE A 65 -0.43 7.80 -18.96
N ARG A 66 -1.17 8.59 -18.18
CA ARG A 66 -0.82 10.00 -17.93
C ARG A 66 0.48 10.16 -17.15
N LEU A 67 0.78 9.27 -16.21
CA LEU A 67 2.03 9.26 -15.44
C LEU A 67 3.21 8.83 -16.31
N GLU A 68 3.01 7.81 -17.14
CA GLU A 68 4.02 7.36 -18.10
C GLU A 68 4.43 8.48 -19.05
N LYS A 69 3.45 9.18 -19.65
CA LYS A 69 3.70 10.33 -20.52
C LYS A 69 4.39 11.50 -19.80
N GLY A 70 4.22 11.62 -18.48
CA GLY A 70 4.89 12.63 -17.66
C GLY A 70 6.34 12.29 -17.31
N GLY A 71 6.82 11.08 -17.60
CA GLY A 71 8.19 10.64 -17.35
C GLY A 71 8.46 10.28 -15.86
N HIS A 72 7.43 10.13 -15.04
CA HIS A 72 7.55 9.81 -13.61
C HIS A 72 7.35 8.31 -13.34
N VAL A 73 8.13 7.48 -14.01
CA VAL A 73 8.09 6.02 -13.87
C VAL A 73 9.41 5.53 -13.31
N SER A 74 9.32 4.73 -12.26
CA SER A 74 10.49 4.14 -11.60
C SER A 74 11.28 3.21 -12.53
N SER A 75 12.60 3.28 -12.46
CA SER A 75 13.51 2.39 -13.19
C SER A 75 13.69 1.01 -12.54
N TYR A 76 13.13 0.82 -11.35
CA TYR A 76 13.23 -0.45 -10.59
C TYR A 76 12.10 -1.45 -10.90
N ILE A 77 11.23 -1.14 -11.87
CA ILE A 77 10.10 -1.98 -12.25
C ILE A 77 10.56 -3.11 -13.19
N ASP A 78 10.27 -4.36 -12.81
CA ASP A 78 10.50 -5.54 -13.67
C ASP A 78 9.34 -5.78 -14.64
N VAL A 79 8.11 -5.48 -14.20
CA VAL A 79 6.89 -5.63 -15.01
C VAL A 79 6.05 -4.37 -14.92
N GLN A 80 5.89 -3.70 -16.05
CA GLN A 80 5.04 -2.52 -16.19
C GLN A 80 3.66 -2.90 -16.73
N ILE A 81 2.60 -2.44 -16.06
CA ILE A 81 1.22 -2.61 -16.49
C ILE A 81 0.61 -1.23 -16.64
N LEU A 82 0.19 -0.90 -17.87
CA LEU A 82 -0.47 0.37 -18.13
C LEU A 82 -1.97 0.28 -17.85
N CYS A 83 -2.53 1.38 -17.36
CA CYS A 83 -3.97 1.52 -17.11
C CYS A 83 -4.46 2.91 -17.54
N GLU A 84 -5.74 3.02 -17.88
CA GLU A 84 -6.34 4.27 -18.36
C GLU A 84 -6.87 5.13 -17.20
N THR A 85 -7.43 4.51 -16.18
CA THR A 85 -8.10 5.20 -15.05
C THR A 85 -7.54 4.79 -13.69
N LEU A 86 -7.77 5.63 -12.66
CA LEU A 86 -7.42 5.28 -11.28
C LEU A 86 -8.27 4.11 -10.74
N GLY A 87 -9.50 3.96 -11.21
CA GLY A 87 -10.34 2.81 -10.85
C GLY A 87 -9.76 1.50 -11.38
N GLU A 88 -9.40 1.47 -12.66
CA GLU A 88 -8.72 0.32 -13.28
C GLU A 88 -7.39 0.00 -12.59
N ARG A 89 -6.61 1.04 -12.25
CA ARG A 89 -5.35 0.87 -11.53
C ARG A 89 -5.55 0.14 -10.20
N LYS A 90 -6.51 0.58 -9.38
CA LYS A 90 -6.81 -0.04 -8.09
C LYS A 90 -7.20 -1.51 -8.26
N GLN A 91 -8.07 -1.80 -9.23
CA GLN A 91 -8.49 -3.17 -9.51
C GLN A 91 -7.31 -4.05 -9.95
N LEU A 92 -6.49 -3.55 -10.89
CA LEU A 92 -5.31 -4.27 -11.37
C LEU A 92 -4.27 -4.55 -10.27
N MET A 93 -4.10 -3.61 -9.32
CA MET A 93 -3.23 -3.81 -8.16
C MET A 93 -3.81 -4.85 -7.20
N LEU A 94 -5.10 -4.75 -6.90
CA LEU A 94 -5.81 -5.67 -6.02
C LEU A 94 -5.82 -7.09 -6.58
N ASP A 95 -6.13 -7.29 -7.85
CA ASP A 95 -6.18 -8.61 -8.51
C ASP A 95 -4.84 -9.35 -8.46
N ARG A 96 -3.74 -8.61 -8.43
CA ARG A 96 -2.36 -9.14 -8.45
C ARG A 96 -1.73 -9.28 -7.09
N SER A 97 -2.43 -8.94 -6.01
CA SER A 97 -1.90 -8.99 -4.65
C SER A 97 -2.59 -10.05 -3.80
N ASP A 98 -1.85 -10.58 -2.86
CA ASP A 98 -2.37 -11.49 -1.81
C ASP A 98 -2.76 -10.68 -0.57
N VAL A 99 -2.03 -9.60 -0.30
CA VAL A 99 -2.21 -8.71 0.84
C VAL A 99 -1.94 -7.27 0.44
N VAL A 100 -2.56 -6.34 1.14
CA VAL A 100 -2.39 -4.90 0.92
C VAL A 100 -1.79 -4.25 2.16
N VAL A 101 -0.75 -3.44 1.97
CA VAL A 101 -0.12 -2.63 3.01
C VAL A 101 -0.25 -1.16 2.64
N ALA A 102 -0.74 -0.34 3.56
CA ALA A 102 -0.80 1.11 3.41
C ALA A 102 0.23 1.77 4.33
N LEU A 103 1.16 2.53 3.75
CA LEU A 103 2.14 3.36 4.44
C LEU A 103 1.63 4.82 4.52
N PRO A 104 2.36 5.74 5.19
CA PRO A 104 1.99 7.15 5.20
C PRO A 104 1.70 7.70 3.81
N GLY A 105 0.54 8.36 3.66
CA GLY A 105 0.08 8.89 2.39
C GLY A 105 -1.08 9.87 2.53
N GLY A 106 -1.49 10.43 1.41
CA GLY A 106 -2.56 11.43 1.35
C GLY A 106 -3.88 10.87 0.84
N ILE A 107 -4.63 11.73 0.14
CA ILE A 107 -5.98 11.42 -0.39
C ILE A 107 -5.98 10.16 -1.29
N GLY A 108 -4.94 10.01 -2.14
CA GLY A 108 -4.84 8.81 -3.00
C GLY A 108 -4.73 7.52 -2.20
N THR A 109 -3.89 7.52 -1.16
CA THR A 109 -3.73 6.36 -0.26
C THR A 109 -5.02 6.06 0.52
N LEU A 110 -5.73 7.10 1.00
CA LEU A 110 -7.04 6.92 1.63
C LEU A 110 -8.09 6.35 0.67
N ASP A 111 -8.15 6.84 -0.58
CA ASP A 111 -9.03 6.29 -1.61
C ASP A 111 -8.73 4.81 -1.88
N GLU A 112 -7.47 4.42 -1.94
CA GLU A 112 -7.04 3.04 -2.13
C GLU A 112 -7.44 2.15 -0.94
N ILE A 113 -7.17 2.59 0.31
CA ILE A 113 -7.55 1.89 1.55
C ILE A 113 -9.07 1.63 1.57
N PHE A 114 -9.87 2.69 1.38
CA PHE A 114 -11.31 2.58 1.48
C PHE A 114 -11.95 1.83 0.30
N SER A 115 -11.38 1.90 -0.90
CA SER A 115 -11.84 1.10 -2.03
C SER A 115 -11.70 -0.39 -1.74
N VAL A 116 -10.52 -0.84 -1.31
CA VAL A 116 -10.29 -2.25 -0.95
C VAL A 116 -11.20 -2.68 0.20
N ALA A 117 -11.32 -1.88 1.26
CA ALA A 117 -12.16 -2.22 2.40
C ALA A 117 -13.66 -2.29 2.04
N ALA A 118 -14.14 -1.35 1.22
CA ALA A 118 -15.54 -1.33 0.78
C ALA A 118 -15.90 -2.55 -0.09
N GLU A 119 -15.04 -2.90 -1.05
CA GLU A 119 -15.23 -4.08 -1.89
C GLU A 119 -15.22 -5.37 -1.07
N GLY A 120 -14.30 -5.48 -0.09
CA GLY A 120 -14.26 -6.60 0.84
C GLY A 120 -15.51 -6.70 1.73
N THR A 121 -16.11 -5.57 2.13
CA THR A 121 -17.36 -5.55 2.90
C THR A 121 -18.54 -6.11 2.09
N LEU A 122 -18.49 -5.97 0.77
CA LEU A 122 -19.48 -6.53 -0.17
C LEU A 122 -19.12 -7.95 -0.65
N ALA A 123 -18.06 -8.55 -0.09
CA ALA A 123 -17.58 -9.89 -0.41
C ALA A 123 -17.13 -10.08 -1.88
N TYR A 124 -16.64 -9.02 -2.53
CA TYR A 124 -15.96 -9.17 -3.83
C TYR A 124 -14.61 -9.87 -3.69
N HIS A 125 -13.98 -9.79 -2.51
CA HIS A 125 -12.74 -10.48 -2.16
C HIS A 125 -12.59 -10.60 -0.64
N ASP A 126 -11.60 -11.37 -0.17
CA ASP A 126 -11.27 -11.57 1.26
C ASP A 126 -10.01 -10.82 1.73
N LYS A 127 -9.42 -9.99 0.87
CA LYS A 127 -8.18 -9.29 1.19
C LYS A 127 -8.42 -8.20 2.23
N ARG A 128 -7.44 -8.03 3.12
CA ARG A 128 -7.41 -6.98 4.15
C ARG A 128 -6.39 -5.93 3.78
N VAL A 129 -6.58 -4.72 4.30
CA VAL A 129 -5.58 -3.68 4.30
C VAL A 129 -4.90 -3.66 5.67
N ILE A 130 -3.59 -3.83 5.69
CA ILE A 130 -2.76 -3.60 6.87
C ILE A 130 -2.23 -2.18 6.78
N VAL A 131 -2.68 -1.32 7.67
CA VAL A 131 -2.23 0.07 7.76
C VAL A 131 -1.03 0.12 8.68
N TYR A 132 0.16 0.39 8.13
CA TYR A 132 1.37 0.54 8.92
C TYR A 132 1.45 1.94 9.53
N ASP A 133 1.14 2.03 10.80
CA ASP A 133 1.05 3.27 11.56
C ASP A 133 2.43 3.77 12.02
N MET A 134 3.25 4.14 11.05
CA MET A 134 4.58 4.68 11.29
C MET A 134 4.51 5.95 12.16
N LYS A 135 5.05 5.87 13.40
CA LYS A 135 5.10 7.01 14.33
C LYS A 135 3.74 7.63 14.67
N GLY A 136 2.67 6.84 14.65
CA GLY A 136 1.33 7.36 14.93
C GLY A 136 0.73 8.22 13.81
N PHE A 137 1.26 8.11 12.59
CA PHE A 137 0.75 8.87 11.43
C PHE A 137 -0.74 8.62 11.19
N TRP A 138 -1.19 7.40 11.39
CA TRP A 138 -2.57 6.97 11.13
C TRP A 138 -3.48 6.97 12.35
N ASN A 139 -3.03 7.42 13.54
CA ASN A 139 -3.85 7.50 14.76
C ASN A 139 -5.19 8.23 14.55
N GLY A 140 -5.17 9.31 13.73
CA GLY A 140 -6.40 10.05 13.38
C GLY A 140 -7.39 9.24 12.56
N LEU A 141 -6.90 8.38 11.66
CA LEU A 141 -7.73 7.49 10.86
C LEU A 141 -8.33 6.38 11.74
N GLU A 142 -7.53 5.75 12.57
CA GLU A 142 -7.98 4.70 13.50
C GLU A 142 -9.06 5.24 14.44
N SER A 143 -8.81 6.39 15.07
CA SER A 143 -9.80 7.06 15.94
C SER A 143 -11.11 7.40 15.20
N LEU A 144 -11.02 7.81 13.93
CA LEU A 144 -12.20 8.07 13.11
C LEU A 144 -13.01 6.78 12.89
N LEU A 145 -12.34 5.68 12.52
CA LEU A 145 -13.00 4.38 12.26
C LEU A 145 -13.64 3.83 13.53
N ASP A 146 -12.95 3.90 14.67
CA ASP A 146 -13.50 3.52 15.98
C ASP A 146 -14.75 4.32 16.32
N GLY A 147 -14.71 5.64 16.12
CA GLY A 147 -15.86 6.50 16.35
C GLY A 147 -17.06 6.18 15.46
N LEU A 148 -16.83 5.81 14.20
CA LEU A 148 -17.88 5.39 13.29
C LEU A 148 -18.44 4.01 13.65
N GLN A 149 -17.57 3.09 14.07
CA GLN A 149 -17.98 1.76 14.57
C GLN A 149 -18.88 1.89 15.81
N GLN A 150 -18.49 2.72 16.79
CA GLN A 150 -19.27 2.98 18.00
C GLN A 150 -20.66 3.60 17.71
N LYS A 151 -20.78 4.41 16.65
CA LYS A 151 -22.04 4.99 16.19
C LYS A 151 -22.92 4.00 15.43
N GLY A 152 -22.44 2.79 15.17
CA GLY A 152 -23.20 1.74 14.50
C GLY A 152 -23.49 2.00 13.01
N VAL A 153 -22.73 2.89 12.35
CA VAL A 153 -22.92 3.20 10.92
C VAL A 153 -22.18 2.24 9.99
N MET A 154 -21.30 1.39 10.55
CA MET A 154 -20.55 0.41 9.78
C MET A 154 -21.26 -0.94 9.69
N ARG A 155 -21.12 -1.60 8.56
CA ARG A 155 -21.60 -2.99 8.37
C ARG A 155 -20.50 -3.94 8.90
N GLY A 156 -20.78 -4.58 10.04
CA GLY A 156 -19.83 -5.50 10.69
C GLY A 156 -18.69 -4.79 11.41
N ASP A 157 -17.65 -5.55 11.73
CA ASP A 157 -16.44 -5.03 12.36
C ASP A 157 -15.42 -4.60 11.29
N TYR A 158 -15.03 -3.32 11.28
CA TYR A 158 -14.08 -2.81 10.32
C TYR A 158 -12.70 -3.45 10.42
N HIS A 159 -12.31 -3.94 11.61
CA HIS A 159 -11.03 -4.63 11.82
C HIS A 159 -10.91 -5.91 10.97
N SER A 160 -12.03 -6.46 10.50
CA SER A 160 -12.00 -7.57 9.54
C SER A 160 -11.48 -7.15 8.16
N ARG A 161 -11.44 -5.84 7.86
CA ARG A 161 -11.05 -5.29 6.55
C ARG A 161 -9.85 -4.34 6.63
N ILE A 162 -9.74 -3.56 7.70
CA ILE A 162 -8.63 -2.63 7.94
C ILE A 162 -8.04 -2.96 9.30
N THR A 163 -6.76 -3.31 9.35
CA THR A 163 -6.03 -3.59 10.58
C THR A 163 -4.85 -2.64 10.69
N PHE A 164 -4.54 -2.17 11.89
CA PHE A 164 -3.41 -1.30 12.13
C PHE A 164 -2.24 -2.10 12.70
N ALA A 165 -1.04 -1.86 12.18
CA ALA A 165 0.22 -2.34 12.72
C ALA A 165 0.99 -1.12 13.25
N HIS A 166 1.19 -1.04 14.56
CA HIS A 166 1.79 0.13 15.20
C HIS A 166 3.32 0.08 15.25
N ASP A 167 3.89 -1.08 14.94
CA ASP A 167 5.33 -1.27 14.80
C ASP A 167 5.66 -2.30 13.71
N GLU A 168 6.97 -2.43 13.42
CA GLU A 168 7.48 -3.34 12.40
C GLU A 168 7.21 -4.82 12.74
N ASP A 169 7.31 -5.20 14.02
CA ASP A 169 7.10 -6.57 14.44
C ASP A 169 5.63 -6.99 14.29
N GLU A 170 4.69 -6.08 14.58
CA GLU A 170 3.26 -6.30 14.31
C GLU A 170 2.99 -6.45 12.82
N LEU A 171 3.54 -5.55 12.00
CA LEU A 171 3.40 -5.62 10.54
C LEU A 171 3.88 -6.98 10.01
N LEU A 172 5.08 -7.39 10.40
CA LEU A 172 5.67 -8.63 9.91
C LEU A 172 4.91 -9.88 10.40
N ARG A 173 4.37 -9.86 11.63
CA ARG A 173 3.48 -10.94 12.09
C ARG A 173 2.18 -11.04 11.28
N MET A 174 1.63 -9.90 10.83
CA MET A 174 0.42 -9.87 10.02
C MET A 174 0.66 -10.31 8.57
N LEU A 175 1.91 -10.22 8.10
CA LEU A 175 2.35 -10.63 6.76
C LEU A 175 2.81 -12.10 6.69
N ALA A 176 3.18 -12.70 7.82
CA ALA A 176 3.62 -14.10 7.92
C ALA A 176 2.45 -15.07 7.85
#